data_aa1c1a8fba09ff7bd33ae0ae516dd83e
#
_entry.id   aa1c1a8fba09ff7bd33ae0ae516dd83e
#
_cell.length_a   1.000
_cell.length_b   1.000
_cell.length_c   1.000
_cell.angle_alpha   90.00
_cell.angle_beta   90.00
_cell.angle_gamma   90.00
#
_symmetry.space_group_name_H-M   'P 1'
#
loop_
_entity.id
_entity.type
_entity.pdbx_description
1 polymer ?
#
loop_
_entity_poly.entity_id
_entity_poly.type
_entity_poly.pdbx_seq_one_letter_code
_entity_poly.pdbx_strand_id
1 'polypeptide(L)'
;MIAEEVYYFEYSPLLTEAYEKIISLKLEEGRALIDSIKVVEPNNLSVYHIENYLDFFTIFINEEIEEFEKLEQNKNIRLQKIRQGPQDSPYFLFSQAEIQLQWAICRLKFEEYFQAFTEVNRAYKQLEKNLTQFPSFKGSLKSLGIIHAIVGTIPDNYRWGLKLIGRLDGTIAQGKSELQEVIAFSRATNFIFERETIVSYAFLLLHLDNQSDLAWETISEANLDIAQSPLACFAVANIAMRTGRSAEALEVLEQKPSGEGYLPFYYLDLLQGYAMLYALDANADTYIEVYLNNYRGVNLIKDAYQKLAWHFLVHGNEIAYKNNMRLCQIRGNTLIDSDKSAMKEANKSITPNPTLLSARLLFDGGYYEEAKNKLEAKQVDEFTEEKDRLECAYRLGRINHALMDIPEAIYNYNYSIAFGINAPYFYACNAALQCGLIYEKQQDYKEAGRYFELCIKMYPEEYRTSLHQKAKAGLNRIADKREMLEGRL
;
A
#
# COMPACT_ATOMS: atom_id res chain seq x y z
N MET A 1 -24.81 -15.34 -48.81
CA MET A 1 -25.04 -15.02 -47.41
C MET A 1 -23.70 -14.78 -46.80
N ILE A 2 -23.40 -13.55 -46.43
CA ILE A 2 -22.24 -13.25 -45.60
C ILE A 2 -22.62 -13.82 -44.23
N ALA A 3 -21.85 -14.78 -43.72
CA ALA A 3 -22.06 -15.27 -42.35
C ALA A 3 -21.95 -14.04 -41.44
N GLU A 4 -23.00 -13.81 -40.62
CA GLU A 4 -22.98 -12.78 -39.60
C GLU A 4 -21.81 -13.07 -38.69
N GLU A 5 -20.87 -12.15 -38.56
CA GLU A 5 -19.76 -12.30 -37.62
C GLU A 5 -20.32 -12.33 -36.20
N VAL A 6 -20.34 -13.51 -35.57
CA VAL A 6 -20.86 -13.69 -34.21
C VAL A 6 -19.72 -13.38 -33.24
N TYR A 7 -19.75 -12.21 -32.62
CA TYR A 7 -18.85 -11.84 -31.54
C TYR A 7 -19.18 -12.60 -30.26
N TYR A 8 -18.14 -12.93 -29.49
CA TYR A 8 -18.28 -13.62 -28.20
C TYR A 8 -17.25 -13.16 -27.18
N PHE A 9 -17.40 -13.60 -25.93
CA PHE A 9 -16.45 -13.37 -24.84
C PHE A 9 -16.00 -14.71 -24.29
N GLU A 10 -14.72 -14.99 -24.36
CA GLU A 10 -14.12 -16.19 -23.80
C GLU A 10 -12.68 -15.89 -23.36
N TYR A 11 -12.32 -16.36 -22.16
CA TYR A 11 -10.91 -16.39 -21.74
C TYR A 11 -10.34 -17.75 -22.12
N SER A 12 -10.05 -17.92 -23.42
CA SER A 12 -9.47 -19.13 -23.99
C SER A 12 -8.12 -19.47 -23.33
N PRO A 13 -7.64 -20.72 -23.44
CA PRO A 13 -6.32 -21.09 -22.90
C PRO A 13 -5.18 -20.19 -23.43
N LEU A 14 -5.21 -19.82 -24.71
CA LEU A 14 -4.21 -18.93 -25.30
C LEU A 14 -4.32 -17.50 -24.76
N LEU A 15 -5.55 -17.00 -24.51
CA LEU A 15 -5.74 -15.69 -23.89
C LEU A 15 -5.35 -15.69 -22.42
N THR A 16 -5.55 -16.81 -21.72
CA THR A 16 -5.08 -16.99 -20.34
C THR A 16 -3.54 -16.98 -20.29
N GLU A 17 -2.86 -17.64 -21.23
CA GLU A 17 -1.41 -17.60 -21.36
C GLU A 17 -0.91 -16.17 -21.61
N ALA A 18 -1.56 -15.44 -22.53
CA ALA A 18 -1.23 -14.03 -22.77
C ALA A 18 -1.37 -13.18 -21.50
N TYR A 19 -2.44 -13.37 -20.73
CA TYR A 19 -2.64 -12.70 -19.43
C TYR A 19 -1.52 -13.04 -18.45
N GLU A 20 -1.15 -14.32 -18.28
CA GLU A 20 -0.06 -14.75 -17.39
C GLU A 20 1.29 -14.12 -17.78
N LYS A 21 1.59 -14.00 -19.09
CA LYS A 21 2.80 -13.30 -19.58
C LYS A 21 2.74 -11.81 -19.19
N ILE A 22 1.61 -11.16 -19.39
CA ILE A 22 1.46 -9.73 -19.13
C ILE A 22 1.55 -9.41 -17.64
N ILE A 23 0.89 -10.17 -16.77
CA ILE A 23 1.01 -9.99 -15.31
C ILE A 23 2.36 -10.43 -14.75
N SER A 24 3.16 -11.15 -15.53
CA SER A 24 4.57 -11.42 -15.24
C SER A 24 5.49 -10.35 -15.82
N LEU A 25 4.95 -9.23 -16.33
CA LEU A 25 5.67 -8.13 -16.98
C LEU A 25 6.51 -8.55 -18.21
N LYS A 26 6.20 -9.68 -18.83
CA LYS A 26 6.75 -10.11 -20.13
C LYS A 26 5.90 -9.53 -21.24
N LEU A 27 5.89 -8.18 -21.34
CA LEU A 27 4.92 -7.48 -22.17
C LEU A 27 5.04 -7.77 -23.66
N GLU A 28 6.26 -7.98 -24.19
CA GLU A 28 6.46 -8.30 -25.60
C GLU A 28 5.97 -9.71 -25.94
N GLU A 29 6.21 -10.70 -25.05
CA GLU A 29 5.65 -12.05 -25.22
C GLU A 29 4.11 -11.99 -25.16
N GLY A 30 3.55 -11.27 -24.18
CA GLY A 30 2.12 -11.07 -24.05
C GLY A 30 1.52 -10.40 -25.28
N ARG A 31 2.17 -9.37 -25.83
CA ARG A 31 1.75 -8.67 -27.05
C ARG A 31 1.73 -9.61 -28.27
N ALA A 32 2.78 -10.41 -28.45
CA ALA A 32 2.84 -11.37 -29.55
C ALA A 32 1.70 -12.40 -29.49
N LEU A 33 1.34 -12.86 -28.28
CA LEU A 33 0.19 -13.74 -28.09
C LEU A 33 -1.14 -13.02 -28.38
N ILE A 34 -1.34 -11.79 -27.91
CA ILE A 34 -2.53 -10.97 -28.22
C ILE A 34 -2.69 -10.80 -29.75
N ASP A 35 -1.61 -10.48 -30.46
CA ASP A 35 -1.67 -10.31 -31.92
C ASP A 35 -2.00 -11.63 -32.63
N SER A 36 -1.47 -12.75 -32.16
CA SER A 36 -1.84 -14.09 -32.66
C SER A 36 -3.30 -14.40 -32.42
N ILE A 37 -3.83 -14.11 -31.19
CA ILE A 37 -5.23 -14.36 -30.85
C ILE A 37 -6.17 -13.55 -31.75
N LYS A 38 -5.85 -12.30 -32.05
CA LYS A 38 -6.64 -11.48 -32.98
C LYS A 38 -6.76 -12.08 -34.38
N VAL A 39 -5.78 -12.92 -34.78
CA VAL A 39 -5.81 -13.62 -36.06
C VAL A 39 -6.60 -14.93 -35.98
N VAL A 40 -6.39 -15.73 -34.93
CA VAL A 40 -7.00 -17.08 -34.80
C VAL A 40 -8.38 -17.06 -34.17
N GLU A 41 -8.68 -16.07 -33.33
CA GLU A 41 -9.96 -15.86 -32.64
C GLU A 41 -10.49 -14.43 -32.90
N PRO A 42 -10.69 -13.99 -34.17
CA PRO A 42 -10.95 -12.57 -34.51
C PRO A 42 -12.24 -12.01 -33.88
N ASN A 43 -13.18 -12.89 -33.51
CA ASN A 43 -14.46 -12.51 -32.92
C ASN A 43 -14.48 -12.61 -31.38
N ASN A 44 -13.37 -13.01 -30.73
CA ASN A 44 -13.25 -13.07 -29.28
C ASN A 44 -12.92 -11.70 -28.71
N LEU A 45 -13.92 -11.03 -28.13
CA LEU A 45 -13.75 -9.65 -27.64
C LEU A 45 -13.06 -9.57 -26.26
N SER A 46 -12.90 -10.68 -25.54
CA SER A 46 -12.14 -10.70 -24.28
C SER A 46 -10.66 -10.32 -24.50
N VAL A 47 -10.15 -10.50 -25.71
CA VAL A 47 -8.77 -10.10 -26.09
C VAL A 47 -8.49 -8.62 -25.80
N TYR A 48 -9.47 -7.74 -26.04
CA TYR A 48 -9.31 -6.29 -25.81
C TYR A 48 -9.24 -5.90 -24.33
N HIS A 49 -9.85 -6.71 -23.45
CA HIS A 49 -9.68 -6.54 -22.01
C HIS A 49 -8.26 -6.90 -21.58
N ILE A 50 -7.75 -8.04 -22.00
CA ILE A 50 -6.40 -8.48 -21.63
C ILE A 50 -5.34 -7.59 -22.29
N GLU A 51 -5.54 -7.16 -23.53
CA GLU A 51 -4.65 -6.19 -24.20
C GLU A 51 -4.50 -4.88 -23.41
N ASN A 52 -5.56 -4.45 -22.68
CA ASN A 52 -5.49 -3.22 -21.92
C ASN A 52 -4.48 -3.28 -20.76
N TYR A 53 -4.18 -4.47 -20.21
CA TYR A 53 -3.14 -4.64 -19.20
C TYR A 53 -1.73 -4.28 -19.71
N LEU A 54 -1.46 -4.39 -21.01
CA LEU A 54 -0.19 -3.95 -21.62
C LEU A 54 0.02 -2.45 -21.38
N ASP A 55 -0.96 -1.63 -21.74
CA ASP A 55 -0.90 -0.19 -21.54
C ASP A 55 -0.93 0.16 -20.05
N PHE A 56 -1.79 -0.51 -19.28
CA PHE A 56 -1.91 -0.29 -17.84
C PHE A 56 -0.57 -0.47 -17.11
N PHE A 57 0.11 -1.60 -17.31
CA PHE A 57 1.39 -1.83 -16.64
C PHE A 57 2.50 -0.94 -17.16
N THR A 58 2.54 -0.65 -18.47
CA THR A 58 3.51 0.30 -19.03
C THR A 58 3.39 1.66 -18.33
N ILE A 59 2.19 2.23 -18.30
CA ILE A 59 1.93 3.55 -17.71
C ILE A 59 2.13 3.52 -16.17
N PHE A 60 1.59 2.50 -15.50
CA PHE A 60 1.57 2.43 -14.04
C PHE A 60 2.97 2.25 -13.45
N ILE A 61 3.85 1.53 -14.15
CA ILE A 61 5.22 1.21 -13.69
C ILE A 61 6.20 2.31 -14.08
N ASN A 62 6.14 2.81 -15.32
CA ASN A 62 7.09 3.81 -15.81
C ASN A 62 6.75 5.22 -15.29
N GLU A 63 5.46 5.55 -15.11
CA GLU A 63 4.95 6.86 -14.72
C GLU A 63 5.45 7.99 -15.65
N GLU A 64 5.61 7.72 -16.95
CA GLU A 64 6.03 8.69 -17.95
C GLU A 64 4.81 9.33 -18.62
N ILE A 65 4.73 10.66 -18.63
CA ILE A 65 3.59 11.41 -19.15
C ILE A 65 3.42 11.22 -20.65
N GLU A 66 4.53 11.14 -21.41
CA GLU A 66 4.53 10.95 -22.86
C GLU A 66 3.94 9.58 -23.23
N GLU A 67 4.21 8.54 -22.44
CA GLU A 67 3.60 7.22 -22.64
C GLU A 67 2.10 7.26 -22.36
N PHE A 68 1.70 7.92 -21.27
CA PHE A 68 0.29 8.07 -20.92
C PHE A 68 -0.50 8.78 -22.04
N GLU A 69 -0.03 9.93 -22.52
CA GLU A 69 -0.67 10.70 -23.59
C GLU A 69 -0.75 9.90 -24.91
N LYS A 70 0.30 9.16 -25.25
CA LYS A 70 0.35 8.32 -26.44
C LYS A 70 -0.65 7.16 -26.39
N LEU A 71 -0.79 6.52 -25.25
CA LEU A 71 -1.58 5.28 -25.08
C LEU A 71 -3.05 5.56 -24.74
N GLU A 72 -3.41 6.76 -24.28
CA GLU A 72 -4.77 7.10 -23.79
C GLU A 72 -5.87 6.80 -24.82
N GLN A 73 -5.62 7.02 -26.11
CA GLN A 73 -6.58 6.75 -27.17
C GLN A 73 -6.99 5.28 -27.26
N ASN A 74 -6.10 4.34 -26.88
CA ASN A 74 -6.34 2.89 -26.95
C ASN A 74 -7.53 2.47 -26.11
N LYS A 75 -7.77 3.12 -24.97
CA LYS A 75 -8.94 2.89 -24.13
C LYS A 75 -10.24 2.94 -24.93
N ASN A 76 -10.43 4.03 -25.65
CA ASN A 76 -11.67 4.24 -26.41
C ASN A 76 -11.82 3.26 -27.56
N ILE A 77 -10.72 2.93 -28.23
CA ILE A 77 -10.70 1.92 -29.32
C ILE A 77 -11.14 0.55 -28.75
N ARG A 78 -10.55 0.10 -27.64
CA ARG A 78 -10.88 -1.18 -27.01
C ARG A 78 -12.33 -1.22 -26.50
N LEU A 79 -12.79 -0.16 -25.84
CA LEU A 79 -14.17 -0.06 -25.40
C LEU A 79 -15.16 -0.09 -26.57
N GLN A 80 -14.84 0.53 -27.72
CA GLN A 80 -15.66 0.48 -28.91
C GLN A 80 -15.74 -0.95 -29.48
N LYS A 81 -14.65 -1.70 -29.46
CA LYS A 81 -14.64 -3.11 -29.86
C LYS A 81 -15.50 -3.98 -28.97
N ILE A 82 -15.33 -3.89 -27.64
CA ILE A 82 -16.09 -4.66 -26.66
C ILE A 82 -17.60 -4.39 -26.78
N ARG A 83 -18.01 -3.17 -27.10
CA ARG A 83 -19.44 -2.81 -27.27
C ARG A 83 -20.10 -3.46 -28.48
N GLN A 84 -19.38 -4.11 -29.37
CA GLN A 84 -19.92 -4.90 -30.49
C GLN A 84 -20.39 -6.28 -30.02
N GLY A 85 -20.00 -6.71 -28.83
CA GLY A 85 -20.29 -8.04 -28.31
C GLY A 85 -21.69 -8.22 -27.75
N PRO A 86 -22.05 -9.47 -27.44
CA PRO A 86 -23.36 -9.85 -26.90
C PRO A 86 -23.56 -9.25 -25.50
N GLN A 87 -24.68 -8.53 -25.32
CA GLN A 87 -25.01 -7.86 -24.03
C GLN A 87 -25.57 -8.84 -22.98
N ASP A 88 -25.89 -10.04 -23.37
CA ASP A 88 -26.33 -11.16 -22.52
C ASP A 88 -25.13 -11.98 -21.96
N SER A 89 -23.91 -11.55 -22.24
CA SER A 89 -22.71 -12.09 -21.60
C SER A 89 -22.34 -11.33 -20.32
N PRO A 90 -22.02 -12.01 -19.21
CA PRO A 90 -21.54 -11.35 -18.00
C PRO A 90 -20.20 -10.61 -18.19
N TYR A 91 -19.46 -10.96 -19.22
CA TYR A 91 -18.20 -10.30 -19.56
C TYR A 91 -18.37 -8.99 -20.31
N PHE A 92 -19.56 -8.71 -20.87
CA PHE A 92 -19.81 -7.48 -21.64
C PHE A 92 -19.62 -6.20 -20.81
N LEU A 93 -20.27 -6.09 -19.65
CA LEU A 93 -20.12 -4.95 -18.74
C LEU A 93 -18.87 -5.07 -17.88
N PHE A 94 -18.50 -6.29 -17.47
CA PHE A 94 -17.32 -6.56 -16.67
C PHE A 94 -16.04 -6.03 -17.35
N SER A 95 -15.76 -6.43 -18.59
CA SER A 95 -14.55 -6.02 -19.30
C SER A 95 -14.47 -4.50 -19.51
N GLN A 96 -15.61 -3.84 -19.78
CA GLN A 96 -15.65 -2.39 -19.91
C GLN A 96 -15.33 -1.69 -18.59
N ALA A 97 -15.85 -2.19 -17.47
CA ALA A 97 -15.60 -1.63 -16.16
C ALA A 97 -14.14 -1.79 -15.73
N GLU A 98 -13.55 -2.98 -15.96
CA GLU A 98 -12.14 -3.25 -15.66
C GLU A 98 -11.21 -2.29 -16.42
N ILE A 99 -11.42 -2.12 -17.73
CA ILE A 99 -10.65 -1.15 -18.53
C ILE A 99 -10.77 0.26 -17.95
N GLN A 100 -11.97 0.70 -17.59
CA GLN A 100 -12.17 2.05 -17.03
C GLN A 100 -11.45 2.22 -15.68
N LEU A 101 -11.47 1.19 -14.82
CA LEU A 101 -10.78 1.24 -13.52
C LEU A 101 -9.26 1.27 -13.69
N GLN A 102 -8.70 0.49 -14.60
CA GLN A 102 -7.27 0.53 -14.91
C GLN A 102 -6.85 1.94 -15.36
N TRP A 103 -7.62 2.57 -16.27
CA TRP A 103 -7.36 3.94 -16.70
C TRP A 103 -7.58 4.97 -15.59
N ALA A 104 -8.57 4.78 -14.72
CA ALA A 104 -8.76 5.65 -13.56
C ALA A 104 -7.53 5.62 -12.64
N ILE A 105 -6.95 4.45 -12.39
CA ILE A 105 -5.73 4.30 -11.59
C ILE A 105 -4.55 5.01 -12.26
N CYS A 106 -4.36 4.85 -13.57
CA CYS A 106 -3.33 5.58 -14.32
C CYS A 106 -3.51 7.10 -14.18
N ARG A 107 -4.74 7.62 -14.35
CA ARG A 107 -5.04 9.04 -14.23
C ARG A 107 -4.70 9.63 -12.86
N LEU A 108 -4.87 8.86 -11.77
CA LEU A 108 -4.48 9.30 -10.43
C LEU A 108 -2.98 9.57 -10.32
N LYS A 109 -2.15 8.85 -11.08
CA LYS A 109 -0.69 9.09 -11.13
C LYS A 109 -0.34 10.47 -11.73
N PHE A 110 -1.20 10.98 -12.63
CA PHE A 110 -1.01 12.25 -13.35
C PHE A 110 -1.97 13.35 -12.86
N GLU A 111 -2.54 13.22 -11.66
CA GLU A 111 -3.42 14.21 -11.02
C GLU A 111 -4.73 14.52 -11.78
N GLU A 112 -5.14 13.67 -12.71
CA GLU A 112 -6.40 13.81 -13.44
C GLU A 112 -7.60 13.31 -12.61
N TYR A 113 -7.77 13.86 -11.41
CA TYR A 113 -8.73 13.37 -10.40
C TYR A 113 -10.19 13.39 -10.86
N PHE A 114 -10.60 14.37 -11.64
CA PHE A 114 -11.98 14.47 -12.12
C PHE A 114 -12.30 13.38 -13.14
N GLN A 115 -11.39 13.14 -14.08
CA GLN A 115 -11.52 12.08 -15.09
C GLN A 115 -11.48 10.70 -14.42
N ALA A 116 -10.56 10.49 -13.48
CA ALA A 116 -10.46 9.26 -12.70
C ALA A 116 -11.77 8.98 -11.94
N PHE A 117 -12.33 9.98 -11.25
CA PHE A 117 -13.59 9.84 -10.55
C PHE A 117 -14.75 9.48 -11.50
N THR A 118 -14.79 10.12 -12.68
CA THR A 118 -15.83 9.85 -13.69
C THR A 118 -15.75 8.40 -14.20
N GLU A 119 -14.54 7.88 -14.40
CA GLU A 119 -14.32 6.50 -14.84
C GLU A 119 -14.69 5.50 -13.75
N VAL A 120 -14.27 5.74 -12.50
CA VAL A 120 -14.68 4.90 -11.35
C VAL A 120 -16.20 4.85 -11.20
N ASN A 121 -16.88 5.99 -11.26
CA ASN A 121 -18.34 6.04 -11.13
C ASN A 121 -19.06 5.31 -12.28
N ARG A 122 -18.53 5.37 -13.50
CA ARG A 122 -19.08 4.63 -14.64
C ARG A 122 -18.86 3.12 -14.46
N ALA A 123 -17.65 2.72 -14.08
CA ALA A 123 -17.33 1.31 -13.82
C ALA A 123 -18.18 0.74 -12.69
N TYR A 124 -18.34 1.47 -11.60
CA TYR A 124 -19.18 1.09 -10.48
C TYR A 124 -20.62 0.74 -10.93
N LYS A 125 -21.26 1.67 -11.67
CA LYS A 125 -22.63 1.45 -12.20
C LYS A 125 -22.72 0.27 -13.15
N GLN A 126 -21.69 0.03 -13.96
CA GLN A 126 -21.64 -1.12 -14.86
C GLN A 126 -21.54 -2.44 -14.09
N LEU A 127 -20.70 -2.48 -13.05
CA LEU A 127 -20.52 -3.68 -12.23
C LEU A 127 -21.76 -3.99 -11.39
N GLU A 128 -22.42 -3.00 -10.80
CA GLU A 128 -23.69 -3.20 -10.09
C GLU A 128 -24.78 -3.72 -11.03
N LYS A 129 -24.91 -3.13 -12.22
CA LYS A 129 -25.83 -3.60 -13.25
C LYS A 129 -25.51 -5.04 -13.66
N ASN A 130 -24.22 -5.35 -13.85
CA ASN A 130 -23.78 -6.70 -14.22
C ASN A 130 -24.12 -7.74 -13.15
N LEU A 131 -23.86 -7.41 -11.89
CA LEU A 131 -24.19 -8.27 -10.76
C LEU A 131 -25.71 -8.53 -10.63
N THR A 132 -26.53 -7.51 -10.94
CA THR A 132 -27.98 -7.63 -10.95
C THR A 132 -28.46 -8.52 -12.11
N GLN A 133 -27.87 -8.40 -13.29
CA GLN A 133 -28.23 -9.19 -14.48
C GLN A 133 -27.70 -10.63 -14.40
N PHE A 134 -26.54 -10.83 -13.82
CA PHE A 134 -25.83 -12.11 -13.75
C PHE A 134 -25.38 -12.42 -12.30
N PRO A 135 -26.32 -12.70 -11.38
CA PRO A 135 -26.01 -12.87 -9.95
C PRO A 135 -25.11 -14.07 -9.63
N SER A 136 -25.04 -15.06 -10.53
CA SER A 136 -24.11 -16.20 -10.42
C SER A 136 -22.68 -15.86 -10.84
N PHE A 137 -22.47 -14.80 -11.62
CA PHE A 137 -21.15 -14.35 -12.03
C PHE A 137 -20.54 -13.42 -10.96
N LYS A 138 -19.72 -13.97 -10.09
CA LYS A 138 -19.11 -13.21 -8.98
C LYS A 138 -17.91 -12.37 -9.38
N GLY A 139 -17.41 -12.48 -10.60
CA GLY A 139 -16.27 -11.69 -11.10
C GLY A 139 -16.46 -10.17 -10.93
N SER A 140 -17.68 -9.66 -11.03
CA SER A 140 -17.98 -8.23 -10.80
C SER A 140 -17.64 -7.74 -9.39
N LEU A 141 -17.68 -8.62 -8.39
CA LEU A 141 -17.35 -8.30 -7.00
C LEU A 141 -15.84 -8.03 -6.80
N LYS A 142 -14.96 -8.47 -7.72
CA LYS A 142 -13.52 -8.20 -7.64
C LYS A 142 -13.25 -6.71 -7.49
N SER A 143 -13.76 -5.92 -8.40
CA SER A 143 -13.54 -4.47 -8.40
C SER A 143 -14.57 -3.70 -7.57
N LEU A 144 -15.81 -4.20 -7.44
CA LEU A 144 -16.78 -3.63 -6.49
C LEU A 144 -16.27 -3.71 -5.06
N GLY A 145 -15.70 -4.83 -4.62
CA GLY A 145 -15.17 -5.00 -3.29
C GLY A 145 -14.07 -4.00 -2.96
N ILE A 146 -13.18 -3.72 -3.90
CA ILE A 146 -12.15 -2.68 -3.75
C ILE A 146 -12.79 -1.30 -3.62
N ILE A 147 -13.75 -0.96 -4.50
CA ILE A 147 -14.44 0.34 -4.47
C ILE A 147 -15.20 0.50 -3.14
N HIS A 148 -15.97 -0.50 -2.71
CA HIS A 148 -16.72 -0.46 -1.45
C HIS A 148 -15.81 -0.27 -0.24
N ALA A 149 -14.66 -0.96 -0.21
CA ALA A 149 -13.69 -0.79 0.87
C ALA A 149 -13.07 0.61 0.90
N ILE A 150 -12.68 1.16 -0.26
CA ILE A 150 -12.14 2.52 -0.36
C ILE A 150 -13.19 3.56 0.08
N VAL A 151 -14.43 3.45 -0.41
CA VAL A 151 -15.53 4.33 0.00
C VAL A 151 -15.79 4.23 1.51
N GLY A 152 -15.62 3.02 2.07
CA GLY A 152 -15.71 2.76 3.50
C GLY A 152 -14.71 3.53 4.38
N THR A 153 -13.59 3.99 3.81
CA THR A 153 -12.60 4.81 4.54
C THR A 153 -12.98 6.29 4.65
N ILE A 154 -13.94 6.73 3.84
CA ILE A 154 -14.34 8.14 3.78
C ILE A 154 -15.24 8.45 4.98
N PRO A 155 -14.93 9.49 5.79
CA PRO A 155 -15.75 9.87 6.94
C PRO A 155 -17.20 10.19 6.56
N ASP A 156 -18.16 9.85 7.42
CA ASP A 156 -19.61 9.95 7.15
C ASP A 156 -20.05 11.35 6.77
N ASN A 157 -19.42 12.39 7.33
CA ASN A 157 -19.70 13.79 6.99
C ASN A 157 -19.35 14.19 5.55
N TYR A 158 -18.56 13.38 4.82
CA TYR A 158 -18.23 13.59 3.40
C TYR A 158 -18.93 12.58 2.47
N ARG A 159 -19.43 11.45 2.98
CA ARG A 159 -20.09 10.40 2.18
C ARG A 159 -21.34 10.88 1.47
N TRP A 160 -22.07 11.84 2.05
CA TRP A 160 -23.27 12.39 1.40
C TRP A 160 -22.98 12.97 0.01
N GLY A 161 -21.81 13.61 -0.16
CA GLY A 161 -21.37 14.15 -1.45
C GLY A 161 -21.16 13.05 -2.49
N LEU A 162 -20.52 11.93 -2.11
CA LEU A 162 -20.32 10.79 -2.99
C LEU A 162 -21.66 10.13 -3.39
N LYS A 163 -22.59 10.00 -2.46
CA LYS A 163 -23.95 9.50 -2.74
C LYS A 163 -24.74 10.39 -3.70
N LEU A 164 -24.58 11.71 -3.59
CA LEU A 164 -25.25 12.65 -4.49
C LEU A 164 -24.66 12.66 -5.90
N ILE A 165 -23.34 12.63 -6.01
CA ILE A 165 -22.64 12.78 -7.30
C ILE A 165 -22.54 11.42 -8.03
N GLY A 166 -22.25 10.33 -7.33
CA GLY A 166 -21.92 9.02 -7.93
C GLY A 166 -22.79 7.87 -7.47
N ARG A 167 -23.59 8.01 -6.41
CA ARG A 167 -24.26 6.91 -5.70
C ARG A 167 -23.27 5.85 -5.15
N LEU A 168 -22.00 6.21 -5.00
CA LEU A 168 -21.00 5.34 -4.42
C LEU A 168 -21.30 5.16 -2.93
N ASP A 169 -21.44 3.93 -2.48
CA ASP A 169 -21.58 3.55 -1.07
C ASP A 169 -20.75 2.29 -0.80
N GLY A 170 -20.47 1.97 0.43
CA GLY A 170 -19.74 0.77 0.80
C GLY A 170 -19.07 0.86 2.17
N THR A 171 -18.60 -0.29 2.62
CA THR A 171 -17.82 -0.43 3.85
C THR A 171 -16.61 -1.34 3.63
N ILE A 172 -15.59 -1.22 4.48
CA ILE A 172 -14.42 -2.12 4.46
C ILE A 172 -14.87 -3.57 4.65
N ALA A 173 -15.80 -3.83 5.60
CA ALA A 173 -16.31 -5.17 5.87
C ALA A 173 -17.02 -5.78 4.65
N GLN A 174 -17.82 -4.97 3.93
CA GLN A 174 -18.46 -5.39 2.69
C GLN A 174 -17.43 -5.75 1.63
N GLY A 175 -16.48 -4.86 1.33
CA GLY A 175 -15.46 -5.11 0.32
C GLY A 175 -14.62 -6.35 0.63
N LYS A 176 -14.29 -6.57 1.91
CA LYS A 176 -13.59 -7.76 2.38
C LYS A 176 -14.38 -9.05 2.07
N SER A 177 -15.67 -9.07 2.42
CA SER A 177 -16.56 -10.23 2.15
C SER A 177 -16.69 -10.49 0.65
N GLU A 178 -16.84 -9.45 -0.16
CA GLU A 178 -16.97 -9.55 -1.61
C GLU A 178 -15.70 -10.14 -2.27
N LEU A 179 -14.52 -9.71 -1.86
CA LEU A 179 -13.26 -10.28 -2.38
C LEU A 179 -13.09 -11.76 -1.98
N GLN A 180 -13.49 -12.14 -0.76
CA GLN A 180 -13.49 -13.55 -0.33
C GLN A 180 -14.46 -14.38 -1.18
N GLU A 181 -15.62 -13.84 -1.51
CA GLU A 181 -16.59 -14.51 -2.40
C GLU A 181 -16.01 -14.72 -3.81
N VAL A 182 -15.28 -13.74 -4.35
CA VAL A 182 -14.59 -13.89 -5.66
C VAL A 182 -13.48 -14.94 -5.60
N ILE A 183 -12.69 -15.01 -4.54
CA ILE A 183 -11.65 -16.04 -4.39
C ILE A 183 -12.29 -17.43 -4.38
N ALA A 184 -13.37 -17.63 -3.64
CA ALA A 184 -14.10 -18.89 -3.63
C ALA A 184 -14.70 -19.23 -5.00
N PHE A 185 -15.30 -18.25 -5.67
CA PHE A 185 -15.82 -18.39 -7.03
C PHE A 185 -14.73 -18.76 -8.03
N SER A 186 -13.56 -18.11 -7.96
CA SER A 186 -12.42 -18.33 -8.86
C SER A 186 -11.95 -19.79 -8.80
N ARG A 187 -11.83 -20.32 -7.59
CA ARG A 187 -11.43 -21.73 -7.35
C ARG A 187 -12.45 -22.73 -7.88
N ALA A 188 -13.73 -22.38 -7.85
CA ALA A 188 -14.81 -23.24 -8.35
C ALA A 188 -14.97 -23.21 -9.87
N THR A 189 -14.56 -22.11 -10.54
CA THR A 189 -14.85 -21.87 -11.97
C THR A 189 -13.60 -21.66 -12.82
N ASN A 190 -12.42 -21.75 -12.26
CA ASN A 190 -11.14 -21.39 -12.91
C ASN A 190 -11.14 -19.95 -13.47
N PHE A 191 -11.74 -19.00 -12.73
CA PHE A 191 -11.74 -17.60 -13.10
C PHE A 191 -10.32 -17.05 -13.06
N ILE A 192 -9.80 -16.57 -14.19
CA ILE A 192 -8.37 -16.30 -14.40
C ILE A 192 -7.78 -15.21 -13.48
N PHE A 193 -8.62 -14.38 -12.87
CA PHE A 193 -8.20 -13.26 -12.01
C PHE A 193 -8.08 -13.64 -10.51
N GLU A 194 -7.96 -14.94 -10.17
CA GLU A 194 -7.83 -15.37 -8.76
C GLU A 194 -6.65 -14.73 -8.06
N ARG A 195 -5.45 -14.81 -8.66
CA ARG A 195 -4.21 -14.27 -8.05
C ARG A 195 -4.30 -12.77 -7.84
N GLU A 196 -4.81 -12.03 -8.84
CA GLU A 196 -5.04 -10.58 -8.73
C GLU A 196 -6.02 -10.26 -7.59
N THR A 197 -7.06 -11.06 -7.40
CA THR A 197 -8.03 -10.90 -6.32
C THR A 197 -7.41 -11.16 -4.95
N ILE A 198 -6.58 -12.21 -4.82
CA ILE A 198 -5.87 -12.53 -3.55
C ILE A 198 -4.91 -11.39 -3.18
N VAL A 199 -4.13 -10.88 -4.15
CA VAL A 199 -3.24 -9.73 -3.93
C VAL A 199 -4.05 -8.51 -3.49
N SER A 200 -5.15 -8.18 -4.18
CA SER A 200 -6.04 -7.08 -3.81
C SER A 200 -6.61 -7.24 -2.41
N TYR A 201 -7.01 -8.46 -2.04
CA TYR A 201 -7.52 -8.76 -0.70
C TYR A 201 -6.45 -8.58 0.38
N ALA A 202 -5.23 -9.05 0.14
CA ALA A 202 -4.12 -8.86 1.08
C ALA A 202 -3.76 -7.36 1.26
N PHE A 203 -3.75 -6.58 0.19
CA PHE A 203 -3.57 -5.12 0.28
C PHE A 203 -4.74 -4.41 1.00
N LEU A 204 -5.98 -4.86 0.80
CA LEU A 204 -7.13 -4.35 1.55
C LEU A 204 -6.96 -4.60 3.06
N LEU A 205 -6.62 -5.83 3.44
CA LEU A 205 -6.36 -6.18 4.85
C LEU A 205 -5.28 -5.30 5.47
N LEU A 206 -4.19 -5.08 4.75
CA LEU A 206 -3.05 -4.30 5.22
C LEU A 206 -3.39 -2.81 5.36
N HIS A 207 -3.96 -2.21 4.32
CA HIS A 207 -4.06 -0.75 4.23
C HIS A 207 -5.38 -0.17 4.74
N LEU A 208 -6.46 -0.93 4.65
CA LEU A 208 -7.79 -0.44 4.99
C LEU A 208 -8.35 -1.07 6.27
N ASP A 209 -8.08 -2.37 6.49
CA ASP A 209 -8.60 -3.10 7.65
C ASP A 209 -7.61 -3.18 8.83
N ASN A 210 -6.36 -2.73 8.63
CA ASN A 210 -5.26 -2.76 9.61
C ASN A 210 -4.97 -4.18 10.18
N GLN A 211 -5.16 -5.21 9.37
CA GLN A 211 -4.96 -6.62 9.72
C GLN A 211 -3.62 -7.13 9.15
N SER A 212 -2.51 -6.61 9.67
CA SER A 212 -1.17 -6.87 9.15
C SER A 212 -0.79 -8.34 9.11
N ASP A 213 -1.10 -9.10 10.18
CA ASP A 213 -0.75 -10.52 10.26
C ASP A 213 -1.58 -11.35 9.27
N LEU A 214 -2.89 -11.07 9.15
CA LEU A 214 -3.74 -11.74 8.18
C LEU A 214 -3.37 -11.38 6.73
N ALA A 215 -2.91 -10.15 6.48
CA ALA A 215 -2.41 -9.74 5.18
C ALA A 215 -1.17 -10.55 4.78
N TRP A 216 -0.23 -10.73 5.72
CA TRP A 216 0.95 -11.55 5.50
C TRP A 216 0.61 -13.02 5.29
N GLU A 217 -0.21 -13.61 6.15
CA GLU A 217 -0.70 -14.98 6.00
C GLU A 217 -1.34 -15.20 4.62
N THR A 218 -2.26 -14.30 4.24
CA THR A 218 -2.95 -14.36 2.94
C THR A 218 -1.99 -14.36 1.76
N ILE A 219 -0.97 -13.48 1.75
CA ILE A 219 -0.07 -13.35 0.60
C ILE A 219 1.00 -14.45 0.57
N SER A 220 1.50 -14.89 1.74
CA SER A 220 2.50 -15.95 1.83
C SER A 220 1.93 -17.33 1.44
N GLU A 221 0.66 -17.59 1.73
CA GLU A 221 -0.03 -18.81 1.33
C GLU A 221 -0.52 -18.82 -0.12
N ALA A 222 -0.50 -17.67 -0.81
CA ALA A 222 -0.98 -17.54 -2.19
C ALA A 222 -0.13 -18.27 -3.23
N ASN A 223 1.05 -18.77 -2.87
CA ASN A 223 1.98 -19.47 -3.73
C ASN A 223 2.22 -18.75 -5.08
N LEU A 224 2.45 -17.44 -5.00
CA LEU A 224 2.74 -16.63 -6.18
C LEU A 224 4.13 -16.97 -6.74
N ASP A 225 4.25 -17.01 -8.06
CA ASP A 225 5.51 -17.29 -8.74
C ASP A 225 6.44 -16.06 -8.71
N ILE A 226 7.12 -15.86 -7.58
CA ILE A 226 8.03 -14.74 -7.36
C ILE A 226 9.26 -14.79 -8.27
N ALA A 227 9.68 -15.98 -8.70
CA ALA A 227 10.86 -16.17 -9.54
C ALA A 227 10.60 -15.86 -11.03
N GLN A 228 9.33 -15.82 -11.45
CA GLN A 228 8.95 -15.54 -12.84
C GLN A 228 8.12 -14.26 -13.00
N SER A 229 7.61 -13.67 -11.91
CA SER A 229 6.75 -12.49 -11.97
C SER A 229 7.28 -11.37 -11.06
N PRO A 230 7.79 -10.26 -11.63
CA PRO A 230 8.16 -9.08 -10.86
C PRO A 230 6.99 -8.50 -10.04
N LEU A 231 5.74 -8.59 -10.54
CA LEU A 231 4.57 -8.15 -9.78
C LEU A 231 4.27 -9.04 -8.57
N ALA A 232 4.46 -10.36 -8.70
CA ALA A 232 4.35 -11.28 -7.58
C ALA A 232 5.41 -10.99 -6.52
N CYS A 233 6.67 -10.82 -6.96
CA CYS A 233 7.78 -10.42 -6.10
C CYS A 233 7.46 -9.09 -5.37
N PHE A 234 6.96 -8.08 -6.09
CA PHE A 234 6.51 -6.82 -5.51
C PHE A 234 5.43 -7.00 -4.44
N ALA A 235 4.38 -7.77 -4.74
CA ALA A 235 3.25 -7.94 -3.83
C ALA A 235 3.70 -8.58 -2.50
N VAL A 236 4.48 -9.66 -2.57
CA VAL A 236 4.97 -10.36 -1.38
C VAL A 236 5.96 -9.50 -0.59
N ALA A 237 6.98 -8.93 -1.25
CA ALA A 237 8.01 -8.13 -0.59
C ALA A 237 7.43 -6.85 0.04
N ASN A 238 6.49 -6.17 -0.64
CA ASN A 238 5.86 -4.96 -0.11
C ASN A 238 5.05 -5.24 1.17
N ILE A 239 4.25 -6.32 1.17
CA ILE A 239 3.48 -6.71 2.36
C ILE A 239 4.42 -7.15 3.49
N ALA A 240 5.46 -7.95 3.20
CA ALA A 240 6.46 -8.34 4.17
C ALA A 240 7.10 -7.12 4.86
N MET A 241 7.62 -6.16 4.08
CA MET A 241 8.23 -4.95 4.63
C MET A 241 7.27 -4.14 5.50
N ARG A 242 6.01 -3.97 5.04
CA ARG A 242 5.02 -3.18 5.78
C ARG A 242 4.49 -3.86 7.04
N THR A 243 4.76 -5.14 7.18
CA THR A 243 4.40 -5.93 8.36
C THR A 243 5.60 -6.22 9.28
N GLY A 244 6.74 -5.53 9.06
CA GLY A 244 7.95 -5.68 9.88
C GLY A 244 8.66 -7.03 9.64
N ARG A 245 8.69 -7.49 8.39
CA ARG A 245 9.31 -8.75 7.95
C ARG A 245 10.31 -8.48 6.83
N SER A 246 11.25 -7.56 7.10
CA SER A 246 12.23 -7.16 6.07
C SER A 246 13.21 -8.27 5.71
N ALA A 247 13.46 -9.22 6.59
CA ALA A 247 14.28 -10.39 6.29
C ALA A 247 13.61 -11.26 5.22
N GLU A 248 12.34 -11.59 5.38
CA GLU A 248 11.54 -12.35 4.40
C GLU A 248 11.39 -11.55 3.09
N ALA A 249 11.26 -10.23 3.17
CA ALA A 249 11.24 -9.39 1.98
C ALA A 249 12.55 -9.48 1.19
N LEU A 250 13.71 -9.52 1.87
CA LEU A 250 15.01 -9.69 1.21
C LEU A 250 15.12 -11.05 0.52
N GLU A 251 14.70 -12.14 1.18
CA GLU A 251 14.70 -13.49 0.57
C GLU A 251 13.86 -13.53 -0.73
N VAL A 252 12.75 -12.82 -0.76
CA VAL A 252 11.89 -12.68 -1.95
C VAL A 252 12.57 -11.82 -3.02
N LEU A 253 13.14 -10.67 -2.64
CA LEU A 253 13.76 -9.72 -3.56
C LEU A 253 15.07 -10.24 -4.17
N GLU A 254 15.80 -11.12 -3.49
CA GLU A 254 16.96 -11.81 -4.04
C GLU A 254 16.59 -12.76 -5.20
N GLN A 255 15.35 -13.27 -5.22
CA GLN A 255 14.81 -14.12 -6.27
C GLN A 255 14.14 -13.35 -7.41
N LYS A 256 14.08 -12.00 -7.31
CA LYS A 256 13.38 -11.19 -8.30
C LYS A 256 13.85 -11.48 -9.73
N PRO A 257 12.91 -11.72 -10.66
CA PRO A 257 13.29 -11.97 -12.05
C PRO A 257 13.85 -10.69 -12.66
N SER A 258 14.89 -10.85 -13.46
CA SER A 258 15.58 -9.75 -14.15
C SER A 258 16.03 -10.19 -15.53
N GLY A 259 16.34 -9.24 -16.41
CA GLY A 259 16.90 -9.48 -17.74
C GLY A 259 16.03 -9.00 -18.90
N GLU A 260 16.52 -9.22 -20.11
CA GLU A 260 15.81 -8.88 -21.35
C GLU A 260 14.51 -9.69 -21.44
N GLY A 261 13.43 -9.06 -21.76
CA GLY A 261 12.10 -9.70 -21.85
C GLY A 261 11.12 -9.27 -20.74
N TYR A 262 11.60 -8.71 -19.65
CA TYR A 262 10.73 -8.09 -18.64
C TYR A 262 10.65 -6.57 -18.82
N LEU A 263 9.47 -5.98 -18.59
CA LEU A 263 9.38 -4.54 -18.40
C LEU A 263 10.24 -4.17 -17.17
N PRO A 264 11.20 -3.24 -17.26
CA PRO A 264 12.02 -2.84 -16.12
C PRO A 264 11.16 -2.33 -14.96
N PHE A 265 11.32 -2.92 -13.79
CA PHE A 265 10.55 -2.55 -12.61
C PHE A 265 11.50 -2.13 -11.47
N TYR A 266 12.13 -0.97 -11.67
CA TYR A 266 13.14 -0.40 -10.75
C TYR A 266 12.63 -0.19 -9.31
N TYR A 267 11.32 -0.20 -9.09
CA TYR A 267 10.77 -0.15 -7.75
C TYR A 267 11.14 -1.37 -6.90
N LEU A 268 11.41 -2.53 -7.52
CA LEU A 268 11.94 -3.70 -6.80
C LEU A 268 13.36 -3.46 -6.27
N ASP A 269 14.19 -2.73 -7.01
CA ASP A 269 15.52 -2.33 -6.53
C ASP A 269 15.38 -1.36 -5.35
N LEU A 270 14.46 -0.39 -5.43
CA LEU A 270 14.18 0.52 -4.33
C LEU A 270 13.72 -0.23 -3.08
N LEU A 271 12.80 -1.19 -3.20
CA LEU A 271 12.35 -2.03 -2.08
C LEU A 271 13.51 -2.83 -1.48
N GLN A 272 14.38 -3.40 -2.31
CA GLN A 272 15.55 -4.14 -1.84
C GLN A 272 16.50 -3.22 -1.08
N GLY A 273 16.79 -2.04 -1.61
CA GLY A 273 17.58 -1.04 -0.92
C GLY A 273 16.97 -0.61 0.43
N TYR A 274 15.64 -0.49 0.51
CA TYR A 274 14.95 -0.16 1.76
C TYR A 274 14.99 -1.32 2.77
N ALA A 275 14.78 -2.55 2.34
CA ALA A 275 14.86 -3.72 3.22
C ALA A 275 16.28 -3.90 3.78
N MET A 276 17.31 -3.69 2.95
CA MET A 276 18.72 -3.67 3.36
C MET A 276 19.03 -2.51 4.32
N LEU A 277 18.50 -1.31 4.04
CA LEU A 277 18.65 -0.16 4.93
C LEU A 277 18.04 -0.43 6.31
N TYR A 278 16.90 -1.10 6.36
CA TYR A 278 16.27 -1.46 7.64
C TYR A 278 17.07 -2.50 8.42
N ALA A 279 17.86 -3.33 7.76
CA ALA A 279 18.86 -4.20 8.38
C ALA A 279 20.19 -3.49 8.69
N LEU A 280 20.34 -2.22 8.35
CA LEU A 280 21.59 -1.44 8.41
C LEU A 280 22.72 -2.05 7.54
N ASP A 281 22.36 -2.72 6.43
CA ASP A 281 23.34 -3.29 5.49
C ASP A 281 24.12 -2.17 4.78
N ALA A 282 25.42 -2.36 4.68
CA ALA A 282 26.34 -1.37 4.11
C ALA A 282 26.20 -1.18 2.58
N ASN A 283 25.48 -2.07 1.89
CA ASN A 283 25.30 -2.03 0.43
C ASN A 283 23.89 -1.55 0.03
N ALA A 284 23.09 -1.05 0.98
CA ALA A 284 21.73 -0.58 0.70
C ALA A 284 21.71 0.57 -0.33
N ASP A 285 22.73 1.42 -0.32
CA ASP A 285 22.90 2.54 -1.27
C ASP A 285 22.92 2.08 -2.72
N THR A 286 23.60 0.98 -3.02
CA THR A 286 23.72 0.44 -4.38
C THR A 286 22.37 0.26 -5.06
N TYR A 287 21.40 -0.33 -4.36
CA TYR A 287 20.07 -0.58 -4.90
C TYR A 287 19.20 0.68 -4.99
N ILE A 288 19.31 1.58 -3.99
CA ILE A 288 18.62 2.87 -4.03
C ILE A 288 19.14 3.72 -5.20
N GLU A 289 20.46 3.70 -5.46
CA GLU A 289 21.08 4.41 -6.58
C GLU A 289 20.68 3.79 -7.94
N VAL A 290 20.53 2.47 -8.06
CA VAL A 290 19.97 1.84 -9.27
C VAL A 290 18.61 2.44 -9.61
N TYR A 291 17.71 2.55 -8.62
CA TYR A 291 16.42 3.20 -8.81
C TYR A 291 16.56 4.67 -9.25
N LEU A 292 17.30 5.47 -8.51
CA LEU A 292 17.46 6.91 -8.78
C LEU A 292 18.11 7.21 -10.15
N ASN A 293 18.98 6.33 -10.63
CA ASN A 293 19.68 6.51 -11.90
C ASN A 293 18.86 6.08 -13.13
N ASN A 294 17.97 5.11 -12.97
CA ASN A 294 17.27 4.48 -14.09
C ASN A 294 15.78 4.84 -14.18
N TYR A 295 15.11 5.05 -13.04
CA TYR A 295 13.69 5.40 -13.03
C TYR A 295 13.46 6.84 -13.54
N ARG A 296 12.45 7.02 -14.41
CA ARG A 296 12.12 8.31 -15.05
C ARG A 296 10.77 8.86 -14.62
N GLY A 297 10.01 8.09 -13.84
CA GLY A 297 8.73 8.52 -13.30
C GLY A 297 8.86 9.59 -12.21
N VAL A 298 7.74 9.91 -11.59
CA VAL A 298 7.62 11.14 -10.77
C VAL A 298 7.59 10.90 -9.26
N ASN A 299 7.20 9.70 -8.81
CA ASN A 299 6.99 9.40 -7.39
C ASN A 299 8.21 8.73 -6.74
N LEU A 300 8.29 8.80 -5.40
CA LEU A 300 9.33 8.18 -4.55
C LEU A 300 10.76 8.68 -4.78
N ILE A 301 10.94 9.75 -5.55
CA ILE A 301 12.29 10.30 -5.81
C ILE A 301 12.83 11.01 -4.55
N LYS A 302 12.01 11.83 -3.90
CA LYS A 302 12.41 12.51 -2.66
C LYS A 302 12.59 11.52 -1.52
N ASP A 303 11.68 10.55 -1.41
CA ASP A 303 11.76 9.49 -0.41
C ASP A 303 13.03 8.65 -0.59
N ALA A 304 13.40 8.31 -1.84
CA ALA A 304 14.63 7.58 -2.14
C ALA A 304 15.90 8.38 -1.74
N TYR A 305 15.97 9.68 -2.05
CA TYR A 305 17.09 10.53 -1.60
C TYR A 305 17.14 10.65 -0.08
N GLN A 306 16.01 10.73 0.62
CA GLN A 306 15.97 10.73 2.08
C GLN A 306 16.52 9.41 2.65
N LYS A 307 16.10 8.26 2.11
CA LYS A 307 16.57 6.94 2.56
C LYS A 307 18.06 6.75 2.29
N LEU A 308 18.52 7.22 1.14
CA LEU A 308 19.94 7.23 0.81
C LEU A 308 20.74 8.14 1.77
N ALA A 309 20.19 9.30 2.12
CA ALA A 309 20.80 10.15 3.15
C ALA A 309 20.86 9.43 4.50
N TRP A 310 19.79 8.77 4.95
CA TRP A 310 19.78 8.01 6.20
C TRP A 310 20.81 6.89 6.21
N HIS A 311 20.96 6.18 5.07
CA HIS A 311 22.01 5.17 4.90
C HIS A 311 23.39 5.74 5.22
N PHE A 312 23.76 6.85 4.59
CA PHE A 312 25.06 7.48 4.84
C PHE A 312 25.22 7.99 6.27
N LEU A 313 24.15 8.52 6.88
CA LEU A 313 24.20 9.01 8.26
C LEU A 313 24.48 7.89 9.27
N VAL A 314 23.77 6.76 9.16
CA VAL A 314 23.94 5.63 10.08
C VAL A 314 25.28 4.93 9.92
N HIS A 315 25.94 5.10 8.76
CA HIS A 315 27.31 4.64 8.49
C HIS A 315 28.39 5.71 8.72
N GLY A 316 28.03 6.83 9.36
CA GLY A 316 28.99 7.86 9.81
C GLY A 316 29.42 8.87 8.74
N ASN A 317 28.79 8.90 7.58
CA ASN A 317 29.08 9.85 6.49
C ASN A 317 28.09 11.02 6.48
N GLU A 318 28.29 11.99 7.37
CA GLU A 318 27.42 13.16 7.49
C GLU A 318 27.47 14.07 6.24
N ILE A 319 28.58 14.09 5.52
CA ILE A 319 28.71 14.89 4.29
C ILE A 319 27.81 14.34 3.22
N ALA A 320 27.84 13.03 2.99
CA ALA A 320 26.96 12.38 2.03
C ALA A 320 25.46 12.49 2.45
N TYR A 321 25.16 12.41 3.75
CA TYR A 321 23.83 12.70 4.29
C TYR A 321 23.33 14.07 3.84
N LYS A 322 24.09 15.13 4.12
CA LYS A 322 23.71 16.52 3.76
C LYS A 322 23.54 16.71 2.26
N ASN A 323 24.40 16.08 1.44
CA ASN A 323 24.30 16.15 -0.01
C ASN A 323 23.00 15.49 -0.52
N ASN A 324 22.65 14.31 -0.01
CA ASN A 324 21.43 13.63 -0.41
C ASN A 324 20.16 14.33 0.10
N MET A 325 20.17 14.91 1.30
CA MET A 325 19.08 15.77 1.77
C MET A 325 18.88 17.01 0.88
N ARG A 326 19.96 17.60 0.37
CA ARG A 326 19.86 18.68 -0.62
C ARG A 326 19.27 18.19 -1.94
N LEU A 327 19.66 16.99 -2.42
CA LEU A 327 19.03 16.39 -3.62
C LEU A 327 17.56 16.10 -3.38
N CYS A 328 17.17 15.63 -2.20
CA CYS A 328 15.77 15.47 -1.80
C CYS A 328 14.97 16.79 -1.91
N GLN A 329 15.57 17.94 -1.57
CA GLN A 329 14.89 19.24 -1.73
C GLN A 329 14.61 19.59 -3.20
N ILE A 330 15.56 19.34 -4.11
CA ILE A 330 15.53 19.86 -5.49
C ILE A 330 15.10 18.85 -6.56
N ARG A 331 15.04 17.54 -6.26
CA ARG A 331 14.67 16.48 -7.19
C ARG A 331 13.32 15.88 -6.85
N GLY A 332 12.59 15.42 -7.86
CA GLY A 332 11.28 14.77 -7.70
C GLY A 332 10.15 15.71 -7.27
N ASN A 333 8.96 15.17 -7.15
CA ASN A 333 7.71 15.86 -6.82
C ASN A 333 7.25 15.58 -5.39
N THR A 334 6.17 16.25 -4.96
CA THR A 334 5.51 16.03 -3.67
C THR A 334 4.05 15.61 -3.85
N LEU A 335 3.80 14.64 -4.74
CA LEU A 335 2.45 14.13 -5.00
C LEU A 335 1.99 13.19 -3.88
N ILE A 336 2.84 12.24 -3.52
CA ILE A 336 2.56 11.23 -2.51
C ILE A 336 3.09 11.61 -1.13
N ASP A 337 2.53 11.01 -0.08
CA ASP A 337 2.81 11.39 1.30
C ASP A 337 4.25 11.07 1.75
N SER A 338 4.88 10.03 1.20
CA SER A 338 6.30 9.73 1.48
C SER A 338 7.22 10.85 0.96
N ASP A 339 7.00 11.33 -0.27
CA ASP A 339 7.78 12.44 -0.83
C ASP A 339 7.51 13.76 -0.11
N LYS A 340 6.25 14.03 0.32
CA LYS A 340 5.94 15.19 1.18
C LYS A 340 6.68 15.11 2.52
N SER A 341 6.71 13.93 3.12
CA SER A 341 7.39 13.71 4.40
C SER A 341 8.90 13.86 4.28
N ALA A 342 9.49 13.33 3.20
CA ALA A 342 10.91 13.48 2.89
C ALA A 342 11.29 14.97 2.69
N MET A 343 10.49 15.70 1.91
CA MET A 343 10.68 17.14 1.70
C MET A 343 10.55 17.94 2.99
N LYS A 344 9.57 17.59 3.86
CA LYS A 344 9.42 18.25 5.17
C LYS A 344 10.64 18.05 6.05
N GLU A 345 11.24 16.86 6.08
CA GLU A 345 12.46 16.58 6.83
C GLU A 345 13.64 17.34 6.23
N ALA A 346 13.81 17.29 4.91
CA ALA A 346 14.90 17.98 4.22
C ALA A 346 14.90 19.50 4.48
N ASN A 347 13.73 20.11 4.63
CA ASN A 347 13.58 21.55 4.90
C ASN A 347 13.89 21.92 6.36
N LYS A 348 13.89 20.97 7.31
CA LYS A 348 14.17 21.28 8.72
C LYS A 348 15.65 21.55 9.01
N SER A 349 16.55 21.17 8.13
CA SER A 349 18.01 21.32 8.29
C SER A 349 18.56 20.77 9.63
N ILE A 350 17.84 19.84 10.26
CA ILE A 350 18.23 19.20 11.52
C ILE A 350 18.67 17.78 11.20
N THR A 351 19.93 17.48 11.51
CA THR A 351 20.47 16.11 11.35
C THR A 351 19.91 15.23 12.48
N PRO A 352 19.26 14.10 12.16
CA PRO A 352 18.82 13.15 13.17
C PRO A 352 20.01 12.57 13.96
N ASN A 353 19.75 12.14 15.19
CA ASN A 353 20.74 11.38 15.94
C ASN A 353 20.95 10.00 15.29
N PRO A 354 22.20 9.64 14.89
CA PRO A 354 22.44 8.39 14.14
C PRO A 354 22.04 7.12 14.91
N THR A 355 22.22 7.11 16.24
CA THR A 355 21.83 5.96 17.08
C THR A 355 20.33 5.79 17.10
N LEU A 356 19.57 6.86 17.28
CA LEU A 356 18.11 6.83 17.29
C LEU A 356 17.54 6.50 15.91
N LEU A 357 18.16 7.00 14.85
CA LEU A 357 17.79 6.66 13.47
C LEU A 357 18.05 5.18 13.18
N SER A 358 19.22 4.64 13.58
CA SER A 358 19.54 3.22 13.44
C SER A 358 18.50 2.33 14.14
N ALA A 359 18.16 2.65 15.39
CA ALA A 359 17.15 1.90 16.13
C ALA A 359 15.75 1.99 15.50
N ARG A 360 15.41 3.15 14.90
CA ARG A 360 14.18 3.30 14.13
C ARG A 360 14.15 2.40 12.90
N LEU A 361 15.22 2.41 12.11
CA LEU A 361 15.32 1.60 10.89
C LEU A 361 15.22 0.11 11.20
N LEU A 362 15.95 -0.37 12.20
CA LEU A 362 15.88 -1.74 12.68
C LEU A 362 14.45 -2.10 13.15
N PHE A 363 13.81 -1.22 13.92
CA PHE A 363 12.43 -1.42 14.37
C PHE A 363 11.45 -1.49 13.20
N ASP A 364 11.56 -0.57 12.23
CA ASP A 364 10.70 -0.52 11.04
C ASP A 364 10.88 -1.76 10.17
N GLY A 365 12.08 -2.39 10.19
CA GLY A 365 12.41 -3.64 9.53
C GLY A 365 11.97 -4.91 10.26
N GLY A 366 11.55 -4.81 11.53
CA GLY A 366 11.21 -5.98 12.37
C GLY A 366 12.39 -6.58 13.15
N TYR A 367 13.58 -5.98 13.09
CA TYR A 367 14.79 -6.39 13.83
C TYR A 367 14.75 -5.83 15.25
N TYR A 368 13.78 -6.29 16.06
CA TYR A 368 13.45 -5.69 17.36
C TYR A 368 14.54 -5.89 18.40
N GLU A 369 15.20 -7.07 18.45
CA GLU A 369 16.29 -7.33 19.39
C GLU A 369 17.53 -6.48 19.05
N GLU A 370 17.88 -6.34 17.78
CA GLU A 370 18.96 -5.50 17.31
C GLU A 370 18.67 -4.01 17.61
N ALA A 371 17.41 -3.59 17.43
CA ALA A 371 16.98 -2.23 17.78
C ALA A 371 17.09 -1.97 19.28
N LYS A 372 16.73 -2.96 20.12
CA LYS A 372 16.88 -2.90 21.58
C LYS A 372 18.36 -2.76 21.98
N ASN A 373 19.20 -3.66 21.49
CA ASN A 373 20.64 -3.66 21.75
C ASN A 373 21.29 -2.33 21.35
N LYS A 374 20.83 -1.74 20.22
CA LYS A 374 21.36 -0.46 19.73
C LYS A 374 21.08 0.70 20.69
N LEU A 375 19.93 0.70 21.38
CA LEU A 375 19.55 1.75 22.31
C LEU A 375 20.07 1.48 23.73
N GLU A 376 20.10 0.23 24.19
CA GLU A 376 20.58 -0.15 25.52
C GLU A 376 22.11 0.02 25.65
N ALA A 377 22.83 -0.01 24.53
CA ALA A 377 24.27 0.33 24.49
C ALA A 377 24.54 1.79 24.95
N LYS A 378 23.51 2.63 25.00
CA LYS A 378 23.58 4.02 25.45
C LYS A 378 22.39 4.32 26.35
N GLN A 379 22.64 4.74 27.60
CA GLN A 379 21.57 5.09 28.52
C GLN A 379 20.82 6.36 28.07
N VAL A 380 19.52 6.46 28.43
CA VAL A 380 18.67 7.61 28.04
C VAL A 380 19.30 8.94 28.47
N ASP A 381 19.89 9.00 29.65
CA ASP A 381 20.50 10.19 30.23
C ASP A 381 21.82 10.60 29.56
N GLU A 382 22.41 9.74 28.73
CA GLU A 382 23.60 10.08 27.95
C GLU A 382 23.28 10.91 26.69
N PHE A 383 22.00 11.02 26.31
CA PHE A 383 21.60 11.93 25.26
C PHE A 383 21.52 13.36 25.79
N THR A 384 22.27 14.27 25.20
CA THR A 384 22.36 15.67 25.64
C THR A 384 21.08 16.45 25.36
N GLU A 385 20.46 16.21 24.22
CA GLU A 385 19.25 16.90 23.81
C GLU A 385 17.99 16.29 24.46
N GLU A 386 17.11 17.12 24.98
CA GLU A 386 15.83 16.69 25.54
C GLU A 386 15.01 15.87 24.55
N LYS A 387 14.98 16.33 23.31
CA LYS A 387 14.29 15.63 22.21
C LYS A 387 14.79 14.19 22.07
N ASP A 388 16.11 13.99 22.07
CA ASP A 388 16.71 12.68 21.88
C ASP A 388 16.46 11.75 23.04
N ARG A 389 16.44 12.27 24.29
CA ARG A 389 16.03 11.49 25.48
C ARG A 389 14.59 11.01 25.39
N LEU A 390 13.66 11.91 25.00
CA LEU A 390 12.26 11.56 24.84
C LEU A 390 12.06 10.56 23.69
N GLU A 391 12.78 10.74 22.58
CA GLU A 391 12.74 9.81 21.45
C GLU A 391 13.29 8.44 21.84
N CYS A 392 14.42 8.37 22.56
CA CYS A 392 15.02 7.12 23.03
C CYS A 392 14.02 6.33 23.90
N ALA A 393 13.48 6.96 24.95
CA ALA A 393 12.49 6.32 25.82
C ALA A 393 11.25 5.85 25.04
N TYR A 394 10.72 6.68 24.15
CA TYR A 394 9.58 6.30 23.31
C TYR A 394 9.91 5.09 22.43
N ARG A 395 11.09 5.04 21.79
CA ARG A 395 11.50 3.91 20.95
C ARG A 395 11.72 2.65 21.76
N LEU A 396 12.36 2.72 22.94
CA LEU A 396 12.46 1.57 23.84
C LEU A 396 11.07 1.04 24.23
N GLY A 397 10.12 1.94 24.52
CA GLY A 397 8.73 1.55 24.73
C GLY A 397 8.12 0.79 23.55
N ARG A 398 8.34 1.29 22.31
CA ARG A 398 7.85 0.61 21.10
C ARG A 398 8.51 -0.75 20.87
N ILE A 399 9.81 -0.84 21.07
CA ILE A 399 10.59 -2.06 20.89
C ILE A 399 10.16 -3.12 21.90
N ASN A 400 10.13 -2.78 23.21
CA ASN A 400 9.69 -3.71 24.25
C ASN A 400 8.22 -4.15 24.05
N HIS A 401 7.36 -3.25 23.57
CA HIS A 401 5.98 -3.62 23.19
C HIS A 401 5.95 -4.67 22.06
N ALA A 402 6.77 -4.50 21.03
CA ALA A 402 6.87 -5.48 19.93
C ALA A 402 7.44 -6.82 20.40
N LEU A 403 8.40 -6.80 21.32
CA LEU A 403 8.99 -7.98 21.97
C LEU A 403 8.07 -8.61 23.04
N MET A 404 6.88 -8.07 23.25
CA MET A 404 5.90 -8.51 24.26
C MET A 404 6.37 -8.34 25.71
N ASP A 405 7.41 -7.57 25.96
CA ASP A 405 7.82 -7.13 27.30
C ASP A 405 6.98 -5.92 27.71
N ILE A 406 5.74 -6.20 28.08
CA ILE A 406 4.74 -5.17 28.38
C ILE A 406 5.10 -4.31 29.59
N PRO A 407 5.63 -4.86 30.70
CA PRO A 407 6.04 -4.05 31.85
C PRO A 407 7.10 -3.02 31.47
N GLU A 408 8.14 -3.42 30.73
CA GLU A 408 9.22 -2.54 30.32
C GLU A 408 8.74 -1.54 29.25
N ALA A 409 7.83 -1.93 28.36
CA ALA A 409 7.19 -1.04 27.41
C ALA A 409 6.44 0.11 28.11
N ILE A 410 5.61 -0.22 29.11
CA ILE A 410 4.85 0.77 29.89
C ILE A 410 5.78 1.68 30.69
N TYR A 411 6.87 1.14 31.27
CA TYR A 411 7.87 1.93 31.99
C TYR A 411 8.48 3.01 31.07
N ASN A 412 8.96 2.62 29.91
CA ASN A 412 9.59 3.52 28.94
C ASN A 412 8.60 4.53 28.33
N TYR A 413 7.36 4.12 28.06
CA TYR A 413 6.31 5.05 27.63
C TYR A 413 5.99 6.08 28.71
N ASN A 414 5.90 5.67 30.00
CA ASN A 414 5.65 6.59 31.12
C ASN A 414 6.80 7.57 31.32
N TYR A 415 8.06 7.18 31.09
CA TYR A 415 9.18 8.10 31.08
C TYR A 415 8.97 9.19 30.00
N SER A 416 8.68 8.78 28.77
CA SER A 416 8.44 9.73 27.66
C SER A 416 7.25 10.66 27.97
N ILE A 417 6.17 10.16 28.61
CA ILE A 417 5.01 10.96 29.01
C ILE A 417 5.40 11.96 30.09
N ALA A 418 6.05 11.50 31.16
CA ALA A 418 6.34 12.33 32.34
C ALA A 418 7.25 13.53 32.00
N PHE A 419 8.23 13.31 31.16
CA PHE A 419 9.18 14.36 30.77
C PHE A 419 8.81 15.10 29.48
N GLY A 420 7.89 14.57 28.67
CA GLY A 420 7.53 15.12 27.37
C GLY A 420 6.10 15.66 27.24
N ILE A 421 5.33 15.73 28.35
CA ILE A 421 3.91 16.13 28.31
C ILE A 421 3.65 17.51 27.69
N ASN A 422 4.59 18.45 27.89
CA ASN A 422 4.52 19.82 27.36
C ASN A 422 5.47 20.05 26.18
N ALA A 423 6.19 19.02 25.73
CA ALA A 423 7.13 19.14 24.61
C ALA A 423 6.39 19.24 23.27
N PRO A 424 6.94 19.94 22.28
CA PRO A 424 6.31 20.06 20.96
C PRO A 424 6.38 18.76 20.16
N TYR A 425 7.10 17.77 20.61
CA TYR A 425 7.33 16.49 19.94
C TYR A 425 6.18 15.51 20.20
N PHE A 426 5.93 14.63 19.24
CA PHE A 426 4.83 13.67 19.30
C PHE A 426 5.06 12.47 20.23
N TYR A 427 6.27 12.28 20.74
CA TYR A 427 6.66 11.06 21.46
C TYR A 427 5.77 10.78 22.70
N ALA A 428 5.60 11.76 23.56
CA ALA A 428 4.75 11.61 24.76
C ALA A 428 3.28 11.35 24.41
N CYS A 429 2.76 12.09 23.43
CA CYS A 429 1.38 11.93 22.97
C CYS A 429 1.14 10.52 22.38
N ASN A 430 2.07 10.03 21.56
CA ASN A 430 1.97 8.67 21.01
C ASN A 430 2.24 7.60 22.09
N ALA A 431 3.14 7.81 23.02
CA ALA A 431 3.36 6.92 24.17
C ALA A 431 2.06 6.73 24.98
N ALA A 432 1.33 7.81 25.26
CA ALA A 432 0.03 7.73 25.91
C ALA A 432 -0.99 6.93 25.09
N LEU A 433 -1.05 7.14 23.77
CA LEU A 433 -1.89 6.33 22.89
C LEU A 433 -1.54 4.83 22.97
N GLN A 434 -0.23 4.48 22.93
CA GLN A 434 0.21 3.09 23.02
C GLN A 434 -0.14 2.44 24.37
N CYS A 435 0.06 3.15 25.49
CA CYS A 435 -0.39 2.67 26.80
C CYS A 435 -1.91 2.43 26.81
N GLY A 436 -2.70 3.35 26.27
CA GLY A 436 -4.15 3.17 26.15
C GLY A 436 -4.52 1.90 25.39
N LEU A 437 -3.86 1.62 24.27
CA LEU A 437 -4.08 0.41 23.47
C LEU A 437 -3.64 -0.87 24.22
N ILE A 438 -2.53 -0.83 24.96
CA ILE A 438 -2.09 -1.97 25.80
C ILE A 438 -3.14 -2.30 26.85
N TYR A 439 -3.60 -1.31 27.62
CA TYR A 439 -4.60 -1.52 28.65
C TYR A 439 -5.97 -1.92 28.08
N GLU A 440 -6.36 -1.40 26.91
CA GLU A 440 -7.57 -1.86 26.19
C GLU A 440 -7.47 -3.37 25.87
N LYS A 441 -6.33 -3.83 25.36
CA LYS A 441 -6.07 -5.25 25.06
C LYS A 441 -6.08 -6.12 26.32
N GLN A 442 -5.59 -5.59 27.46
CA GLN A 442 -5.63 -6.24 28.76
C GLN A 442 -7.02 -6.16 29.45
N GLN A 443 -7.98 -5.49 28.81
CA GLN A 443 -9.33 -5.25 29.32
C GLN A 443 -9.37 -4.38 30.61
N ASP A 444 -8.30 -3.66 30.89
CA ASP A 444 -8.30 -2.60 31.91
C ASP A 444 -8.81 -1.29 31.28
N TYR A 445 -10.14 -1.23 31.12
CA TYR A 445 -10.79 -0.11 30.44
C TYR A 445 -10.69 1.22 31.23
N LYS A 446 -10.44 1.16 32.53
CA LYS A 446 -10.22 2.36 33.36
C LYS A 446 -8.88 3.01 33.02
N GLU A 447 -7.79 2.25 33.04
CA GLU A 447 -6.47 2.76 32.68
C GLU A 447 -6.40 3.11 31.19
N ALA A 448 -6.99 2.28 30.32
CA ALA A 448 -7.09 2.58 28.88
C ALA A 448 -7.72 3.96 28.65
N GLY A 449 -8.87 4.23 29.31
CA GLY A 449 -9.54 5.53 29.21
C GLY A 449 -8.67 6.69 29.70
N ARG A 450 -7.99 6.52 30.84
CA ARG A 450 -7.07 7.52 31.40
C ARG A 450 -5.97 7.91 30.41
N TYR A 451 -5.34 6.93 29.76
CA TYR A 451 -4.27 7.18 28.81
C TYR A 451 -4.77 7.76 27.47
N PHE A 452 -5.92 7.33 26.96
CA PHE A 452 -6.53 7.95 25.77
C PHE A 452 -6.91 9.42 26.02
N GLU A 453 -7.49 9.74 27.19
CA GLU A 453 -7.78 11.12 27.59
C GLU A 453 -6.51 11.95 27.72
N LEU A 454 -5.44 11.36 28.28
CA LEU A 454 -4.13 12.03 28.40
C LEU A 454 -3.55 12.34 27.01
N CYS A 455 -3.63 11.40 26.05
CA CYS A 455 -3.21 11.62 24.68
C CYS A 455 -3.95 12.82 24.06
N ILE A 456 -5.27 12.93 24.25
CA ILE A 456 -6.08 14.03 23.70
C ILE A 456 -5.74 15.40 24.32
N LYS A 457 -5.24 15.42 25.55
CA LYS A 457 -4.85 16.65 26.26
C LYS A 457 -3.48 17.19 25.84
N MET A 458 -2.67 16.43 25.14
CA MET A 458 -1.36 16.88 24.66
C MET A 458 -1.47 17.54 23.27
N TYR A 459 -0.63 18.52 23.02
CA TYR A 459 -0.68 19.31 21.78
C TYR A 459 0.66 19.30 21.02
N PRO A 460 1.13 18.15 20.52
CA PRO A 460 2.35 18.11 19.72
C PRO A 460 2.17 18.84 18.38
N GLU A 461 3.25 19.38 17.82
CA GLU A 461 3.22 20.05 16.52
C GLU A 461 2.99 19.05 15.37
N GLU A 462 3.45 17.81 15.54
CA GLU A 462 3.35 16.77 14.52
C GLU A 462 2.35 15.68 14.93
N TYR A 463 1.66 15.11 13.93
CA TYR A 463 0.74 13.97 14.08
C TYR A 463 -0.44 14.17 15.05
N ARG A 464 -0.63 15.35 15.62
CA ARG A 464 -1.67 15.65 16.62
C ARG A 464 -3.06 15.15 16.21
N THR A 465 -3.53 15.56 15.02
CA THR A 465 -4.88 15.19 14.55
C THR A 465 -5.05 13.68 14.47
N SER A 466 -4.10 12.97 13.90
CA SER A 466 -4.11 11.52 13.74
C SER A 466 -4.09 10.81 15.10
N LEU A 467 -3.21 11.23 16.02
CA LEU A 467 -3.11 10.64 17.35
C LEU A 467 -4.40 10.86 18.18
N HIS A 468 -4.93 12.08 18.15
CA HIS A 468 -6.19 12.39 18.83
C HIS A 468 -7.38 11.61 18.25
N GLN A 469 -7.47 11.43 16.93
CA GLN A 469 -8.52 10.62 16.32
C GLN A 469 -8.44 9.16 16.74
N LYS A 470 -7.23 8.58 16.79
CA LYS A 470 -7.03 7.20 17.27
C LYS A 470 -7.39 7.06 18.75
N ALA A 471 -7.03 8.02 19.59
CA ALA A 471 -7.38 8.03 21.01
C ALA A 471 -8.89 8.16 21.22
N LYS A 472 -9.58 9.03 20.47
CA LYS A 472 -11.05 9.15 20.49
C LYS A 472 -11.73 7.86 20.04
N ALA A 473 -11.23 7.22 19.00
CA ALA A 473 -11.74 5.92 18.58
C ALA A 473 -11.56 4.84 19.67
N GLY A 474 -10.43 4.86 20.40
CA GLY A 474 -10.21 4.03 21.57
C GLY A 474 -11.26 4.27 22.67
N LEU A 475 -11.48 5.52 23.03
CA LEU A 475 -12.51 5.88 24.00
C LEU A 475 -13.91 5.37 23.60
N ASN A 476 -14.27 5.54 22.32
CA ASN A 476 -15.57 5.06 21.83
C ASN A 476 -15.70 3.53 21.93
N ARG A 477 -14.63 2.77 21.63
CA ARG A 477 -14.66 1.29 21.73
C ARG A 477 -14.84 0.78 23.16
N ILE A 478 -14.36 1.54 24.14
CA ILE A 478 -14.42 1.13 25.56
C ILE A 478 -15.56 1.79 26.34
N ALA A 479 -16.36 2.68 25.73
CA ALA A 479 -17.34 3.51 26.42
C ALA A 479 -18.33 2.69 27.27
N ASP A 480 -19.06 1.77 26.66
CA ASP A 480 -20.06 0.94 27.35
C ASP A 480 -19.44 0.07 28.48
N LYS A 481 -18.25 -0.46 28.23
CA LYS A 481 -17.52 -1.32 29.16
C LYS A 481 -17.02 -0.55 30.35
N ARG A 482 -16.63 0.71 30.16
CA ARG A 482 -16.19 1.62 31.20
C ARG A 482 -17.35 2.06 32.10
N GLU A 483 -18.50 2.37 31.49
CA GLU A 483 -19.73 2.74 32.24
C GLU A 483 -20.23 1.60 33.12
N MET A 484 -20.17 0.34 32.67
CA MET A 484 -20.49 -0.83 33.46
C MET A 484 -19.59 -0.95 34.70
N LEU A 485 -18.27 -0.69 34.54
CA LEU A 485 -17.32 -0.77 35.67
C LEU A 485 -17.46 0.38 36.67
N GLU A 486 -17.87 1.56 36.20
CA GLU A 486 -18.12 2.72 37.06
C GLU A 486 -19.50 2.67 37.78
N GLY A 487 -20.32 1.62 37.58
CA GLY A 487 -21.62 1.42 38.23
C GLY A 487 -22.68 2.43 37.80
N ARG A 488 -22.57 2.95 36.57
CA ARG A 488 -23.51 3.92 36.02
C ARG A 488 -24.57 3.30 35.08
N LEU A 489 -24.57 1.96 34.99
CA LEU A 489 -25.60 1.18 34.28
C LEU A 489 -26.41 0.33 35.26
#